data_5a72a21f9288fc558ba66304d7a8e497
#
_entry.id   5a72a21f9288fc558ba66304d7a8e497
#
_cell.length_a   1.000
_cell.length_b   1.000
_cell.length_c   1.000
_cell.angle_alpha   90.00
_cell.angle_beta   90.00
_cell.angle_gamma   90.00
#
_symmetry.space_group_name_H-M   'P 1'
#
loop_
_entity.id
_entity.type
_entity.pdbx_description
1 polymer ?
#
loop_
_entity_poly.entity_id
_entity_poly.type
_entity_poly.pdbx_seq_one_letter_code
_entity_poly.pdbx_strand_id
1 'polypeptide(L)'
;MLYIHWFLLVVYLAITISGIVAVLMDNKQPEKAMAWILVLCFMPVVGIIFYLFFGKNTRKEKVISKRSMDLLTKRSMLEFAEQEDLHIPRRNRPLMKLFTNQNWALPFKDNEVDILMDGYEFAFSLLNAIGQAKDHIHLDTYIIEDDALGNLVADALIDKVREGVEVRLIYDDVGCWKVRNRFFERMIKAGVRVQAFMPVKFPAFTGKVNYRNHRKLCVIDGKVGFIGGMNIAMRYVKGTAKQAWRDTHLRIRGGAVYAIQRAFLVDWYFVCRELINDRRYYPPVDKKISNNCLTQIVTSSPVSPWPDIMQGYVRIILQAHRYVYMESPYFLPTEPVLFAMRTAALAGVDVRLMVPRRGDAKLVEWASRSYLMEVIEAGVKVYLYEDGFNHSKLLVSDDNLSSCGSTNIDFRSFENNFEANAFFFGEGMALRIKRIFLADQERSVLVDDVAYFIKRPFFQRLFESLVRLLSPLL
;
A
#
# COMPACT_ATOMS: atom_id res chain seq x y z
N MET A 1 -2.39 -0.09 -56.42
CA MET A 1 -3.02 -0.73 -55.25
C MET A 1 -2.15 -1.84 -54.63
N LEU A 2 -1.59 -2.75 -55.41
CA LEU A 2 -0.78 -3.89 -54.90
C LEU A 2 0.44 -3.41 -54.06
N TYR A 3 1.20 -2.41 -54.50
CA TYR A 3 2.38 -1.90 -53.78
C TYR A 3 2.01 -1.27 -52.43
N ILE A 4 0.83 -0.62 -52.31
CA ILE A 4 0.34 -0.04 -51.05
C ILE A 4 0.04 -1.16 -50.04
N HIS A 5 -0.59 -2.25 -50.49
CA HIS A 5 -0.87 -3.39 -49.60
C HIS A 5 0.42 -4.06 -49.10
N TRP A 6 1.41 -4.27 -49.98
CA TRP A 6 2.70 -4.79 -49.58
C TRP A 6 3.44 -3.87 -48.59
N PHE A 7 3.42 -2.57 -48.85
CA PHE A 7 3.99 -1.59 -47.96
C PHE A 7 3.33 -1.64 -46.57
N LEU A 8 1.99 -1.62 -46.52
CA LEU A 8 1.24 -1.72 -45.25
C LEU A 8 1.53 -3.04 -44.52
N LEU A 9 1.65 -4.15 -45.24
CA LEU A 9 2.00 -5.46 -44.65
C LEU A 9 3.42 -5.42 -44.04
N VAL A 10 4.39 -4.89 -44.76
CA VAL A 10 5.77 -4.73 -44.24
C VAL A 10 5.81 -3.87 -42.99
N VAL A 11 5.11 -2.73 -42.98
CA VAL A 11 5.00 -1.87 -41.83
C VAL A 11 4.32 -2.57 -40.64
N TYR A 12 3.23 -3.31 -40.90
CA TYR A 12 2.54 -4.10 -39.88
C TYR A 12 3.47 -5.16 -39.27
N LEU A 13 4.19 -5.92 -40.10
CA LEU A 13 5.14 -6.93 -39.60
C LEU A 13 6.30 -6.31 -38.85
N ALA A 14 6.85 -5.19 -39.33
CA ALA A 14 7.94 -4.48 -38.62
C ALA A 14 7.51 -4.00 -37.24
N ILE A 15 6.31 -3.42 -37.11
CA ILE A 15 5.72 -2.96 -35.85
C ILE A 15 5.50 -4.16 -34.92
N THR A 16 4.92 -5.24 -35.43
CA THR A 16 4.63 -6.46 -34.63
C THR A 16 5.92 -7.10 -34.12
N ILE A 17 6.91 -7.30 -34.98
CA ILE A 17 8.20 -7.91 -34.61
C ILE A 17 8.94 -7.03 -33.61
N SER A 18 9.00 -5.72 -33.83
CA SER A 18 9.64 -4.80 -32.89
C SER A 18 8.96 -4.80 -31.52
N GLY A 19 7.63 -4.86 -31.50
CA GLY A 19 6.85 -4.99 -30.28
C GLY A 19 7.11 -6.30 -29.54
N ILE A 20 7.16 -7.43 -30.26
CA ILE A 20 7.48 -8.75 -29.69
C ILE A 20 8.88 -8.77 -29.09
N VAL A 21 9.88 -8.23 -29.80
CA VAL A 21 11.25 -8.12 -29.27
C VAL A 21 11.28 -7.28 -28.00
N ALA A 22 10.59 -6.14 -27.98
CA ALA A 22 10.50 -5.29 -26.80
C ALA A 22 9.87 -6.05 -25.61
N VAL A 23 8.78 -6.80 -25.82
CA VAL A 23 8.13 -7.62 -24.78
C VAL A 23 9.09 -8.69 -24.25
N LEU A 24 9.79 -9.41 -25.11
CA LEU A 24 10.73 -10.47 -24.72
C LEU A 24 11.92 -9.93 -23.92
N MET A 25 12.44 -8.76 -24.30
CA MET A 25 13.57 -8.13 -23.60
C MET A 25 13.19 -7.52 -22.26
N ASP A 26 11.92 -7.12 -22.09
CA ASP A 26 11.43 -6.41 -20.92
C ASP A 26 10.83 -7.36 -19.87
N ASN A 27 10.01 -8.32 -20.27
CA ASN A 27 9.30 -9.23 -19.39
C ASN A 27 10.06 -10.54 -19.16
N LYS A 28 10.38 -10.81 -17.87
CA LYS A 28 10.98 -12.09 -17.46
C LYS A 28 9.94 -13.17 -17.10
N GLN A 29 8.66 -12.83 -17.06
CA GLN A 29 7.57 -13.77 -16.77
C GLN A 29 7.00 -14.32 -18.09
N PRO A 30 7.21 -15.62 -18.42
CA PRO A 30 6.80 -16.18 -19.71
C PRO A 30 5.31 -16.02 -20.01
N GLU A 31 4.46 -16.20 -19.00
CA GLU A 31 3.01 -16.11 -19.12
C GLU A 31 2.56 -14.70 -19.53
N LYS A 32 3.11 -13.66 -18.87
CA LYS A 32 2.83 -12.26 -19.23
C LYS A 32 3.39 -11.92 -20.61
N ALA A 33 4.60 -12.39 -20.94
CA ALA A 33 5.19 -12.17 -22.25
C ALA A 33 4.32 -12.79 -23.35
N MET A 34 3.87 -14.03 -23.15
CA MET A 34 3.00 -14.73 -24.11
C MET A 34 1.65 -14.00 -24.32
N ALA A 35 1.01 -13.54 -23.24
CA ALA A 35 -0.23 -12.77 -23.34
C ALA A 35 -0.02 -11.49 -24.16
N TRP A 36 1.05 -10.73 -23.92
CA TRP A 36 1.36 -9.54 -24.69
C TRP A 36 1.73 -9.83 -26.16
N ILE A 37 2.45 -10.92 -26.43
CA ILE A 37 2.77 -11.36 -27.81
C ILE A 37 1.47 -11.65 -28.57
N LEU A 38 0.52 -12.36 -27.96
CA LEU A 38 -0.79 -12.62 -28.58
C LEU A 38 -1.53 -11.31 -28.90
N VAL A 39 -1.59 -10.38 -27.97
CA VAL A 39 -2.22 -9.06 -28.20
C VAL A 39 -1.54 -8.32 -29.35
N LEU A 40 -0.20 -8.34 -29.42
CA LEU A 40 0.56 -7.70 -30.50
C LEU A 40 0.36 -8.39 -31.87
N CYS A 41 0.20 -9.70 -31.89
CA CYS A 41 -0.06 -10.43 -33.14
C CYS A 41 -1.45 -10.09 -33.73
N PHE A 42 -2.48 -9.96 -32.88
CA PHE A 42 -3.84 -9.67 -33.35
C PHE A 42 -4.13 -8.18 -33.53
N MET A 43 -3.49 -7.30 -32.71
CA MET A 43 -3.76 -5.86 -32.67
C MET A 43 -2.47 -5.08 -32.47
N PRO A 44 -1.51 -5.04 -33.41
CA PRO A 44 -0.16 -4.54 -33.16
C PRO A 44 -0.13 -3.05 -32.75
N VAL A 45 -0.87 -2.17 -33.42
CA VAL A 45 -0.87 -0.73 -33.10
C VAL A 45 -1.51 -0.46 -31.74
N VAL A 46 -2.69 -1.01 -31.52
CA VAL A 46 -3.42 -0.90 -30.25
C VAL A 46 -2.67 -1.63 -29.14
N GLY A 47 -2.15 -2.83 -29.45
CA GLY A 47 -1.38 -3.65 -28.52
C GLY A 47 -0.10 -2.97 -28.03
N ILE A 48 0.64 -2.27 -28.88
CA ILE A 48 1.81 -1.50 -28.45
C ILE A 48 1.41 -0.37 -27.52
N ILE A 49 0.33 0.36 -27.82
CA ILE A 49 -0.18 1.41 -26.95
C ILE A 49 -0.51 0.81 -25.58
N PHE A 50 -1.31 -0.27 -25.54
CA PHE A 50 -1.64 -0.94 -24.28
C PHE A 50 -0.41 -1.50 -23.56
N TYR A 51 0.56 -2.07 -24.29
CA TYR A 51 1.79 -2.56 -23.71
C TYR A 51 2.61 -1.45 -23.02
N LEU A 52 2.72 -0.28 -23.65
CA LEU A 52 3.43 0.87 -23.07
C LEU A 52 2.77 1.38 -21.79
N PHE A 53 1.43 1.25 -21.68
CA PHE A 53 0.68 1.67 -20.48
C PHE A 53 0.65 0.61 -19.38
N PHE A 54 0.53 -0.66 -19.73
CA PHE A 54 0.22 -1.73 -18.77
C PHE A 54 1.23 -2.88 -18.75
N GLY A 55 2.04 -3.01 -19.80
CA GLY A 55 2.95 -4.16 -19.98
C GLY A 55 4.39 -3.91 -19.59
N LYS A 56 4.84 -2.64 -19.60
CA LYS A 56 6.24 -2.29 -19.38
C LYS A 56 6.68 -2.55 -17.94
N ASN A 57 7.81 -3.26 -17.77
CA ASN A 57 8.37 -3.55 -16.46
C ASN A 57 9.24 -2.37 -15.97
N THR A 58 8.71 -1.55 -15.06
CA THR A 58 9.38 -0.37 -14.51
C THR A 58 10.35 -0.67 -13.36
N ARG A 59 10.38 -1.91 -12.84
CA ARG A 59 11.33 -2.30 -11.78
C ARG A 59 12.80 -2.16 -12.21
N LYS A 60 13.06 -2.00 -13.51
CA LYS A 60 14.39 -1.72 -14.07
C LYS A 60 14.72 -0.22 -14.10
N GLU A 61 13.73 0.66 -13.92
CA GLU A 61 13.94 2.11 -13.97
C GLU A 61 14.57 2.60 -12.64
N LYS A 62 15.82 3.03 -12.69
CA LYS A 62 16.48 3.69 -11.55
C LYS A 62 15.96 5.12 -11.41
N VAL A 63 14.82 5.31 -10.80
CA VAL A 63 14.18 6.62 -10.65
C VAL A 63 14.93 7.50 -9.65
N ILE A 64 15.53 6.89 -8.63
CA ILE A 64 16.37 7.58 -7.63
C ILE A 64 17.80 7.07 -7.79
N SER A 65 18.77 7.97 -7.84
CA SER A 65 20.18 7.56 -7.88
C SER A 65 20.59 6.85 -6.59
N LYS A 66 21.51 5.89 -6.69
CA LYS A 66 22.04 5.21 -5.50
C LYS A 66 22.57 6.22 -4.47
N ARG A 67 23.32 7.24 -4.94
CA ARG A 67 23.87 8.30 -4.08
C ARG A 67 22.78 9.06 -3.32
N SER A 68 21.68 9.45 -3.99
CA SER A 68 20.59 10.17 -3.34
C SER A 68 19.86 9.28 -2.33
N MET A 69 19.67 8.00 -2.65
CA MET A 69 19.08 7.04 -1.72
C MET A 69 19.98 6.83 -0.49
N ASP A 70 21.27 6.68 -0.68
CA ASP A 70 22.25 6.54 0.42
C ASP A 70 22.21 7.78 1.34
N LEU A 71 22.15 9.00 0.78
CA LEU A 71 22.05 10.23 1.56
C LEU A 71 20.74 10.32 2.36
N LEU A 72 19.60 9.99 1.74
CA LEU A 72 18.30 9.97 2.41
C LEU A 72 18.23 8.90 3.50
N THR A 73 18.96 7.80 3.34
CA THR A 73 18.97 6.69 4.30
C THR A 73 19.97 6.88 5.42
N LYS A 74 21.05 7.64 5.17
CA LYS A 74 22.19 7.79 6.10
C LYS A 74 21.77 8.21 7.50
N ARG A 75 20.82 9.12 7.65
CA ARG A 75 20.38 9.60 8.97
C ARG A 75 19.68 8.50 9.76
N SER A 76 18.69 7.83 9.15
CA SER A 76 18.02 6.71 9.84
C SER A 76 19.00 5.57 10.16
N MET A 77 20.06 5.38 9.36
CA MET A 77 21.11 4.41 9.67
C MET A 77 21.95 4.82 10.88
N LEU A 78 22.29 6.10 11.02
CA LEU A 78 23.04 6.60 12.19
C LEU A 78 22.22 6.43 13.46
N GLU A 79 20.94 6.84 13.44
CA GLU A 79 20.05 6.68 14.58
C GLU A 79 19.81 5.20 14.93
N PHE A 80 19.77 4.31 13.92
CA PHE A 80 19.74 2.88 14.16
C PHE A 80 21.03 2.36 14.82
N ALA A 81 22.19 2.83 14.37
CA ALA A 81 23.48 2.42 14.93
C ALA A 81 23.70 2.88 16.38
N GLU A 82 22.99 3.95 16.80
CA GLU A 82 23.02 4.46 18.18
C GLU A 82 22.09 3.67 19.13
N GLN A 83 21.29 2.69 18.61
CA GLN A 83 20.47 1.85 19.47
C GLN A 83 21.33 0.90 20.30
N GLU A 84 21.23 1.01 21.60
CA GLU A 84 21.83 0.07 22.55
C GLU A 84 20.94 -1.19 22.68
N ASP A 85 21.55 -2.35 22.88
CA ASP A 85 20.90 -3.62 23.22
C ASP A 85 19.73 -4.05 22.33
N LEU A 86 19.87 -3.92 21.00
CA LEU A 86 18.87 -4.43 20.07
C LEU A 86 18.87 -5.96 20.02
N HIS A 87 18.11 -6.58 20.94
CA HIS A 87 17.94 -8.01 20.96
C HIS A 87 16.89 -8.46 19.97
N ILE A 88 17.29 -9.16 18.90
CA ILE A 88 16.38 -9.73 17.90
C ILE A 88 16.18 -11.23 18.18
N PRO A 89 14.94 -11.68 18.47
CA PRO A 89 14.65 -13.10 18.61
C PRO A 89 15.05 -13.91 17.38
N ARG A 90 15.66 -15.09 17.57
CA ARG A 90 16.21 -15.93 16.48
C ARG A 90 15.16 -16.21 15.39
N ARG A 91 13.91 -16.50 15.81
CA ARG A 91 12.81 -16.80 14.86
C ARG A 91 12.46 -15.62 13.93
N ASN A 92 12.69 -14.37 14.35
CA ASN A 92 12.32 -13.16 13.61
C ASN A 92 13.45 -12.63 12.73
N ARG A 93 14.72 -13.04 13.00
CA ARG A 93 15.91 -12.57 12.27
C ARG A 93 15.81 -12.72 10.74
N PRO A 94 15.33 -13.86 10.19
CA PRO A 94 15.26 -14.02 8.73
C PRO A 94 14.32 -13.02 8.06
N LEU A 95 13.15 -12.74 8.66
CA LEU A 95 12.18 -11.78 8.14
C LEU A 95 12.72 -10.35 8.25
N MET A 96 13.28 -9.99 9.41
CA MET A 96 13.87 -8.67 9.62
C MET A 96 15.03 -8.41 8.66
N LYS A 97 15.90 -9.42 8.43
CA LYS A 97 16.99 -9.34 7.47
C LYS A 97 16.48 -9.19 6.03
N LEU A 98 15.39 -9.86 5.68
CA LEU A 98 14.75 -9.71 4.38
C LEU A 98 14.40 -8.23 4.14
N PHE A 99 13.66 -7.61 5.06
CA PHE A 99 13.25 -6.21 4.95
C PHE A 99 14.43 -5.23 4.94
N THR A 100 15.45 -5.48 5.77
CA THR A 100 16.65 -4.64 5.79
C THR A 100 17.42 -4.72 4.47
N ASN A 101 17.60 -5.92 3.91
CA ASN A 101 18.35 -6.11 2.67
C ASN A 101 17.64 -5.55 1.43
N GLN A 102 16.31 -5.58 1.42
CA GLN A 102 15.52 -5.13 0.27
C GLN A 102 15.30 -3.62 0.27
N ASN A 103 15.02 -3.06 1.43
CA ASN A 103 14.40 -1.73 1.54
C ASN A 103 15.12 -0.81 2.53
N TRP A 104 16.21 -1.27 3.15
CA TRP A 104 16.82 -0.56 4.28
C TRP A 104 15.79 -0.27 5.40
N ALA A 105 14.80 -1.14 5.54
CA ALA A 105 13.85 -1.07 6.64
C ALA A 105 14.55 -1.54 7.91
N LEU A 106 15.09 -0.60 8.66
CA LEU A 106 15.82 -0.89 9.90
C LEU A 106 14.83 -1.14 11.04
N PRO A 107 15.12 -2.10 11.94
CA PRO A 107 14.29 -2.35 13.13
C PRO A 107 14.59 -1.31 14.21
N PHE A 108 13.55 -0.70 14.75
CA PHE A 108 13.62 0.19 15.90
C PHE A 108 12.85 -0.39 17.07
N LYS A 109 13.48 -0.46 18.25
CA LYS A 109 12.84 -0.81 19.51
C LYS A 109 12.19 0.42 20.16
N ASP A 110 11.48 0.19 21.24
CA ASP A 110 10.94 1.23 22.11
C ASP A 110 10.03 2.21 21.36
N ASN A 111 8.96 1.66 20.78
CA ASN A 111 7.93 2.44 20.13
C ASN A 111 6.63 2.37 20.94
N GLU A 112 6.02 3.50 21.16
CA GLU A 112 4.65 3.62 21.65
C GLU A 112 3.70 3.69 20.46
N VAL A 113 2.74 2.76 20.41
CA VAL A 113 1.84 2.61 19.26
C VAL A 113 0.39 2.64 19.72
N ASP A 114 -0.35 3.65 19.26
CA ASP A 114 -1.80 3.73 19.38
C ASP A 114 -2.42 3.16 18.10
N ILE A 115 -3.42 2.29 18.26
CA ILE A 115 -4.19 1.76 17.13
C ILE A 115 -5.50 2.53 17.09
N LEU A 116 -5.69 3.29 16.01
CA LEU A 116 -6.89 4.09 15.75
C LEU A 116 -7.82 3.27 14.88
N MET A 117 -9.00 2.95 15.38
CA MET A 117 -9.88 1.95 14.78
C MET A 117 -11.01 2.55 13.94
N ASP A 118 -11.21 3.85 14.01
CA ASP A 118 -12.21 4.56 13.23
C ASP A 118 -11.74 5.96 12.82
N GLY A 119 -12.51 6.57 11.93
CA GLY A 119 -12.18 7.89 11.38
C GLY A 119 -12.29 9.03 12.38
N TYR A 120 -13.04 8.90 13.47
CA TYR A 120 -13.09 9.90 14.54
C TYR A 120 -11.80 9.92 15.34
N GLU A 121 -11.35 8.74 15.80
CA GLU A 121 -10.08 8.59 16.51
C GLU A 121 -8.92 9.10 15.67
N PHE A 122 -8.91 8.74 14.36
CA PHE A 122 -7.89 9.20 13.42
C PHE A 122 -7.92 10.71 13.26
N ALA A 123 -9.07 11.29 12.91
CA ALA A 123 -9.20 12.73 12.67
C ALA A 123 -8.83 13.55 13.92
N PHE A 124 -9.34 13.15 15.09
CA PHE A 124 -9.04 13.80 16.36
C PHE A 124 -7.54 13.73 16.69
N SER A 125 -6.95 12.53 16.57
CA SER A 125 -5.53 12.32 16.87
C SER A 125 -4.63 13.10 15.91
N LEU A 126 -4.96 13.12 14.60
CA LEU A 126 -4.21 13.85 13.57
C LEU A 126 -4.29 15.37 13.80
N LEU A 127 -5.49 15.92 13.97
CA LEU A 127 -5.70 17.36 14.18
C LEU A 127 -5.03 17.84 15.48
N ASN A 128 -5.14 17.06 16.56
CA ASN A 128 -4.47 17.38 17.82
C ASN A 128 -2.94 17.39 17.64
N ALA A 129 -2.38 16.40 16.95
CA ALA A 129 -0.95 16.35 16.70
C ALA A 129 -0.48 17.50 15.79
N ILE A 130 -1.23 17.85 14.73
CA ILE A 130 -0.98 19.04 13.90
C ILE A 130 -0.98 20.31 14.77
N GLY A 131 -2.00 20.49 15.65
CA GLY A 131 -2.10 21.63 16.54
C GLY A 131 -0.89 21.80 17.48
N GLN A 132 -0.23 20.71 17.85
CA GLN A 132 0.96 20.71 18.72
C GLN A 132 2.29 20.87 17.99
N ALA A 133 2.30 20.86 16.65
CA ALA A 133 3.51 20.99 15.84
C ALA A 133 4.26 22.30 16.11
N LYS A 134 5.59 22.23 16.17
CA LYS A 134 6.48 23.38 16.47
C LYS A 134 7.59 23.58 15.43
N ASP A 135 7.99 22.53 14.71
CA ASP A 135 9.08 22.58 13.73
C ASP A 135 8.58 22.28 12.32
N HIS A 136 8.03 21.08 12.08
CA HIS A 136 7.59 20.69 10.75
C HIS A 136 6.42 19.71 10.76
N ILE A 137 5.65 19.72 9.65
CA ILE A 137 4.61 18.74 9.33
C ILE A 137 4.88 18.21 7.92
N HIS A 138 5.08 16.91 7.81
CA HIS A 138 5.22 16.19 6.55
C HIS A 138 4.02 15.26 6.38
N LEU A 139 3.14 15.55 5.44
CA LEU A 139 1.92 14.80 5.16
C LEU A 139 1.96 14.22 3.76
N ASP A 140 1.81 12.91 3.64
CA ASP A 140 1.69 12.18 2.39
C ASP A 140 0.42 11.35 2.41
N THR A 141 -0.50 11.60 1.49
CA THR A 141 -1.81 10.94 1.47
C THR A 141 -2.26 10.59 0.05
N TYR A 142 -2.90 9.43 -0.10
CA TYR A 142 -3.49 9.05 -1.37
C TYR A 142 -4.70 9.93 -1.71
N ILE A 143 -5.59 10.16 -0.74
CA ILE A 143 -6.78 11.01 -0.92
C ILE A 143 -6.86 12.05 0.19
N ILE A 144 -7.04 13.29 -0.21
CA ILE A 144 -7.56 14.37 0.63
C ILE A 144 -8.73 15.01 -0.13
N GLU A 145 -9.92 14.99 0.45
CA GLU A 145 -11.13 15.50 -0.22
C GLU A 145 -11.42 16.96 0.17
N ASP A 146 -12.07 17.70 -0.75
CA ASP A 146 -12.62 19.05 -0.48
C ASP A 146 -13.97 18.89 0.26
N ASP A 147 -13.92 18.27 1.45
CA ASP A 147 -15.04 18.02 2.35
C ASP A 147 -14.76 18.61 3.74
N ALA A 148 -15.64 18.37 4.71
CA ALA A 148 -15.50 18.96 6.05
C ALA A 148 -14.18 18.55 6.73
N LEU A 149 -13.77 17.26 6.66
CA LEU A 149 -12.51 16.81 7.28
C LEU A 149 -11.31 17.34 6.51
N GLY A 150 -11.30 17.27 5.18
CA GLY A 150 -10.20 17.82 4.38
C GLY A 150 -10.02 19.31 4.57
N ASN A 151 -11.12 20.07 4.71
CA ASN A 151 -11.06 21.50 5.01
C ASN A 151 -10.52 21.78 6.42
N LEU A 152 -10.94 21.03 7.45
CA LEU A 152 -10.38 21.17 8.81
C LEU A 152 -8.86 20.90 8.83
N VAL A 153 -8.41 19.85 8.15
CA VAL A 153 -6.98 19.54 8.06
C VAL A 153 -6.24 20.64 7.30
N ALA A 154 -6.77 21.11 6.16
CA ALA A 154 -6.15 22.17 5.37
C ALA A 154 -6.03 23.49 6.16
N ASP A 155 -7.08 23.87 6.92
CA ASP A 155 -7.06 25.07 7.78
C ASP A 155 -6.03 24.92 8.90
N ALA A 156 -5.97 23.75 9.56
CA ALA A 156 -4.96 23.50 10.61
C ALA A 156 -3.52 23.58 10.05
N LEU A 157 -3.27 23.07 8.83
CA LEU A 157 -1.96 23.18 8.16
C LEU A 157 -1.62 24.65 7.84
N ILE A 158 -2.59 25.43 7.36
CA ILE A 158 -2.43 26.85 7.06
C ILE A 158 -2.10 27.64 8.33
N ASP A 159 -2.81 27.38 9.44
CA ASP A 159 -2.57 28.05 10.70
C ASP A 159 -1.17 27.75 11.23
N LYS A 160 -0.69 26.51 11.08
CA LYS A 160 0.67 26.15 11.47
C LYS A 160 1.75 26.85 10.64
N VAL A 161 1.52 27.04 9.33
CA VAL A 161 2.44 27.87 8.52
C VAL A 161 2.48 29.31 9.04
N ARG A 162 1.34 29.89 9.41
CA ARG A 162 1.28 31.25 9.99
C ARG A 162 2.04 31.34 11.32
N GLU A 163 2.10 30.25 12.08
CA GLU A 163 2.90 30.13 13.30
C GLU A 163 4.40 29.89 13.04
N GLY A 164 4.83 29.78 11.78
CA GLY A 164 6.21 29.56 11.36
C GLY A 164 6.63 28.09 11.26
N VAL A 165 5.69 27.15 11.35
CA VAL A 165 5.94 25.71 11.15
C VAL A 165 6.10 25.41 9.67
N GLU A 166 7.11 24.62 9.31
CA GLU A 166 7.30 24.16 7.94
C GLU A 166 6.30 23.06 7.58
N VAL A 167 5.52 23.24 6.52
CA VAL A 167 4.51 22.26 6.11
C VAL A 167 4.76 21.79 4.67
N ARG A 168 4.88 20.46 4.47
CA ARG A 168 4.94 19.79 3.18
C ARG A 168 3.80 18.80 3.03
N LEU A 169 3.09 18.88 1.92
CA LEU A 169 1.98 17.99 1.56
C LEU A 169 2.26 17.30 0.22
N ILE A 170 2.20 15.98 0.20
CA ILE A 170 2.13 15.18 -1.03
C ILE A 170 0.72 14.60 -1.11
N TYR A 171 0.10 14.69 -2.29
CA TYR A 171 -1.16 14.02 -2.59
C TYR A 171 -1.09 13.28 -3.93
N ASP A 172 -1.82 12.17 -4.08
CA ASP A 172 -1.89 11.48 -5.36
C ASP A 172 -2.85 12.21 -6.32
N ASP A 173 -2.38 12.51 -7.53
CA ASP A 173 -3.13 13.28 -8.52
C ASP A 173 -4.44 12.58 -8.94
N VAL A 174 -4.40 11.27 -9.16
CA VAL A 174 -5.59 10.48 -9.52
C VAL A 174 -6.49 10.25 -8.32
N GLY A 175 -5.92 10.00 -7.15
CA GLY A 175 -6.67 9.87 -5.90
C GLY A 175 -7.49 11.11 -5.57
N CYS A 176 -6.96 12.28 -5.95
CA CYS A 176 -7.58 13.59 -5.70
C CYS A 176 -8.20 14.23 -6.96
N TRP A 177 -8.40 13.51 -8.06
CA TRP A 177 -8.84 14.09 -9.35
C TRP A 177 -10.18 14.83 -9.29
N LYS A 178 -11.06 14.53 -8.31
CA LYS A 178 -12.33 15.22 -8.08
C LYS A 178 -12.19 16.49 -7.23
N VAL A 179 -11.03 16.70 -6.64
CA VAL A 179 -10.76 17.86 -5.79
C VAL A 179 -10.43 19.05 -6.67
N ARG A 180 -11.10 20.17 -6.41
CA ARG A 180 -10.89 21.38 -7.19
C ARG A 180 -9.53 22.00 -6.90
N ASN A 181 -8.84 22.50 -7.91
CA ASN A 181 -7.50 23.11 -7.76
C ASN A 181 -7.47 24.20 -6.69
N ARG A 182 -8.54 24.99 -6.54
CA ARG A 182 -8.65 26.05 -5.52
C ARG A 182 -8.42 25.53 -4.08
N PHE A 183 -8.73 24.25 -3.81
CA PHE A 183 -8.48 23.63 -2.51
C PHE A 183 -6.99 23.58 -2.20
N PHE A 184 -6.17 23.17 -3.15
CA PHE A 184 -4.71 23.15 -3.01
C PHE A 184 -4.10 24.54 -3.11
N GLU A 185 -4.61 25.40 -4.01
CA GLU A 185 -4.13 26.77 -4.21
C GLU A 185 -4.22 27.62 -2.95
N ARG A 186 -5.27 27.46 -2.12
CA ARG A 186 -5.39 28.22 -0.86
C ARG A 186 -4.28 27.84 0.13
N MET A 187 -3.89 26.56 0.20
CA MET A 187 -2.77 26.11 1.01
C MET A 187 -1.43 26.64 0.48
N ILE A 188 -1.23 26.57 -0.85
CA ILE A 188 -0.02 27.09 -1.50
C ILE A 188 0.12 28.60 -1.26
N LYS A 189 -0.95 29.39 -1.42
CA LYS A 189 -0.96 30.84 -1.16
C LYS A 189 -0.65 31.16 0.30
N ALA A 190 -0.99 30.28 1.23
CA ALA A 190 -0.67 30.45 2.65
C ALA A 190 0.76 30.03 3.02
N GLY A 191 1.51 29.41 2.07
CA GLY A 191 2.90 28.99 2.28
C GLY A 191 3.10 27.49 2.50
N VAL A 192 2.04 26.66 2.43
CA VAL A 192 2.19 25.20 2.45
C VAL A 192 2.86 24.75 1.15
N ARG A 193 3.89 23.91 1.27
CA ARG A 193 4.57 23.32 0.08
C ARG A 193 3.80 22.09 -0.37
N VAL A 194 2.97 22.23 -1.40
CA VAL A 194 2.08 21.17 -1.91
C VAL A 194 2.64 20.58 -3.20
N GLN A 195 2.69 19.26 -3.32
CA GLN A 195 3.14 18.54 -4.50
C GLN A 195 2.16 17.42 -4.89
N ALA A 196 1.81 17.35 -6.18
CA ALA A 196 1.05 16.25 -6.74
C ALA A 196 1.97 15.08 -7.06
N PHE A 197 1.63 13.87 -6.60
CA PHE A 197 2.37 12.66 -6.93
C PHE A 197 1.93 12.14 -8.30
N MET A 198 2.86 11.96 -9.23
CA MET A 198 2.64 11.47 -10.60
C MET A 198 1.46 12.16 -11.30
N PRO A 199 1.53 13.49 -11.53
CA PRO A 199 0.48 14.23 -12.18
C PRO A 199 0.20 13.70 -13.60
N VAL A 200 -1.08 13.50 -13.91
CA VAL A 200 -1.55 13.03 -15.22
C VAL A 200 -1.86 14.22 -16.09
N LYS A 201 -0.97 14.55 -17.02
CA LYS A 201 -1.14 15.66 -17.95
C LYS A 201 -1.51 15.15 -19.34
N PHE A 202 -2.67 15.56 -19.86
CA PHE A 202 -3.05 15.34 -21.24
C PHE A 202 -2.29 16.32 -22.16
N PRO A 203 -1.79 15.94 -23.35
CA PRO A 203 -1.87 14.61 -24.01
C PRO A 203 -0.73 13.64 -23.66
N ALA A 204 0.17 13.99 -22.75
CA ALA A 204 1.31 13.17 -22.40
C ALA A 204 0.91 12.03 -21.43
N PHE A 205 0.00 11.16 -21.86
CA PHE A 205 -0.25 9.90 -21.14
C PHE A 205 1.04 9.09 -21.10
N THR A 206 1.66 9.01 -19.94
CA THR A 206 2.81 8.14 -19.71
C THR A 206 2.33 6.81 -19.14
N GLY A 207 3.03 5.71 -19.41
CA GLY A 207 2.75 4.39 -18.81
C GLY A 207 2.75 4.39 -17.28
N LYS A 208 3.04 5.52 -16.65
CA LYS A 208 3.03 5.76 -15.20
C LYS A 208 1.63 6.07 -14.63
N VAL A 209 0.59 6.18 -15.46
CA VAL A 209 -0.81 6.41 -15.00
C VAL A 209 -1.27 5.29 -14.06
N ASN A 210 -0.78 4.08 -14.25
CA ASN A 210 -1.13 2.91 -13.43
C ASN A 210 -0.44 2.90 -12.05
N TYR A 211 0.64 3.67 -11.85
CA TYR A 211 1.39 3.71 -10.60
C TYR A 211 0.88 4.83 -9.72
N ARG A 212 0.37 4.47 -8.53
CA ARG A 212 -0.22 5.44 -7.60
C ARG A 212 0.49 5.44 -6.26
N ASN A 213 0.54 6.60 -5.64
CA ASN A 213 0.99 6.71 -4.25
C ASN A 213 -0.16 6.37 -3.31
N HIS A 214 -0.19 5.14 -2.83
CA HIS A 214 -1.24 4.68 -1.92
C HIS A 214 -0.84 4.75 -0.44
N ARG A 215 0.29 5.38 -0.13
CA ARG A 215 0.74 5.62 1.26
C ARG A 215 -0.15 6.66 1.94
N LYS A 216 -0.27 6.55 3.25
CA LYS A 216 -0.90 7.53 4.13
C LYS A 216 0.01 7.68 5.32
N LEU A 217 0.89 8.69 5.23
CA LEU A 217 1.94 8.97 6.21
C LEU A 217 1.79 10.40 6.69
N CYS A 218 1.98 10.61 7.98
CA CYS A 218 2.20 11.95 8.51
C CYS A 218 3.31 11.91 9.54
N VAL A 219 4.23 12.86 9.47
CA VAL A 219 5.27 13.03 10.50
C VAL A 219 5.20 14.46 11.02
N ILE A 220 5.19 14.57 12.33
CA ILE A 220 5.11 15.85 13.04
C ILE A 220 6.33 15.95 13.94
N ASP A 221 7.13 17.00 13.71
CA ASP A 221 8.36 17.34 14.43
C ASP A 221 9.37 16.17 14.53
N GLY A 222 9.29 15.16 13.63
CA GLY A 222 10.09 13.93 13.72
C GLY A 222 9.84 13.08 14.97
N LYS A 223 8.80 13.40 15.76
CA LYS A 223 8.47 12.78 17.06
C LYS A 223 7.21 11.93 17.02
N VAL A 224 6.23 12.32 16.22
CA VAL A 224 4.97 11.60 16.05
C VAL A 224 4.82 11.21 14.60
N GLY A 225 4.58 9.93 14.34
CA GLY A 225 4.32 9.40 13.01
C GLY A 225 2.93 8.78 12.91
N PHE A 226 2.28 8.96 11.78
CA PHE A 226 1.04 8.26 11.43
C PHE A 226 1.28 7.39 10.21
N ILE A 227 0.73 6.16 10.22
CA ILE A 227 0.78 5.21 9.11
C ILE A 227 -0.43 4.27 9.17
N GLY A 228 -1.10 4.01 8.05
CA GLY A 228 -2.24 3.09 8.04
C GLY A 228 -3.09 3.13 6.79
N GLY A 229 -4.36 2.73 6.91
CA GLY A 229 -5.29 2.62 5.79
C GLY A 229 -6.12 3.87 5.52
N MET A 230 -6.32 4.76 6.51
CA MET A 230 -7.27 5.86 6.43
C MET A 230 -6.77 7.03 5.58
N ASN A 231 -7.61 7.52 4.68
CA ASN A 231 -7.42 8.76 3.95
C ASN A 231 -8.10 9.94 4.68
N ILE A 232 -7.84 11.16 4.22
CA ILE A 232 -8.44 12.38 4.76
C ILE A 232 -9.73 12.67 3.99
N ALA A 233 -10.83 12.02 4.41
CA ALA A 233 -12.14 12.18 3.80
C ALA A 233 -13.24 11.82 4.80
N MET A 234 -14.37 12.54 4.75
CA MET A 234 -15.51 12.37 5.67
C MET A 234 -16.11 10.97 5.66
N ARG A 235 -15.95 10.21 4.56
CA ARG A 235 -16.43 8.84 4.51
C ARG A 235 -15.78 7.90 5.52
N TYR A 236 -14.55 8.19 5.96
CA TYR A 236 -13.90 7.41 7.03
C TYR A 236 -14.50 7.71 8.40
N VAL A 237 -15.06 8.92 8.60
CA VAL A 237 -15.66 9.36 9.86
C VAL A 237 -17.13 8.98 9.94
N LYS A 238 -17.93 9.30 8.90
CA LYS A 238 -19.39 9.11 8.90
C LYS A 238 -19.87 7.96 8.02
N GLY A 239 -18.97 7.28 7.33
CA GLY A 239 -19.34 6.34 6.28
C GLY A 239 -19.85 7.06 5.03
N THR A 240 -20.54 6.29 4.18
CA THR A 240 -21.25 6.76 3.00
C THR A 240 -22.75 6.60 3.20
N ALA A 241 -23.58 7.13 2.28
CA ALA A 241 -25.02 6.88 2.31
C ALA A 241 -25.42 5.38 2.24
N LYS A 242 -24.47 4.52 1.84
CA LYS A 242 -24.73 3.09 1.64
C LYS A 242 -24.25 2.24 2.82
N GLN A 243 -23.17 2.61 3.49
CA GLN A 243 -22.54 1.79 4.52
C GLN A 243 -21.56 2.58 5.39
N ALA A 244 -21.41 2.15 6.64
CA ALA A 244 -20.34 2.61 7.53
C ALA A 244 -18.97 2.17 6.98
N TRP A 245 -17.90 2.88 7.37
CA TRP A 245 -16.53 2.56 7.03
C TRP A 245 -15.74 2.21 8.29
N ARG A 246 -15.08 1.08 8.27
CA ARG A 246 -14.17 0.58 9.27
C ARG A 246 -12.78 0.51 8.66
N ASP A 247 -11.79 1.18 9.23
CA ASP A 247 -10.38 1.08 8.80
C ASP A 247 -9.46 1.19 10.03
N THR A 248 -8.18 0.91 9.86
CA THR A 248 -7.20 0.96 10.93
C THR A 248 -6.04 1.89 10.55
N HIS A 249 -5.66 2.75 11.48
CA HIS A 249 -4.50 3.63 11.36
C HIS A 249 -3.67 3.56 12.64
N LEU A 250 -2.38 3.85 12.54
CA LEU A 250 -1.48 3.83 13.66
C LEU A 250 -0.94 5.24 13.93
N ARG A 251 -0.86 5.61 15.20
CA ARG A 251 -0.05 6.71 15.69
C ARG A 251 1.14 6.12 16.42
N ILE A 252 2.35 6.52 16.05
CA ILE A 252 3.61 5.97 16.57
C ILE A 252 4.45 7.09 17.15
N ARG A 253 5.03 6.85 18.32
CA ARG A 253 6.10 7.64 18.93
C ARG A 253 7.28 6.71 19.19
N GLY A 254 8.50 7.18 18.99
CA GLY A 254 9.71 6.38 19.16
C GLY A 254 10.55 6.29 17.88
N GLY A 255 11.52 5.38 17.86
CA GLY A 255 12.51 5.28 16.77
C GLY A 255 11.93 4.95 15.41
N ALA A 256 10.79 4.24 15.34
CA ALA A 256 10.15 3.91 14.06
C ALA A 256 9.65 5.14 13.29
N VAL A 257 9.47 6.30 13.96
CA VAL A 257 9.14 7.57 13.30
C VAL A 257 10.22 7.98 12.32
N TYR A 258 11.49 7.68 12.58
CA TYR A 258 12.58 7.96 11.64
C TYR A 258 12.42 7.22 10.31
N ALA A 259 11.90 6.00 10.35
CA ALA A 259 11.63 5.25 9.11
C ALA A 259 10.43 5.81 8.34
N ILE A 260 9.39 6.31 9.03
CA ILE A 260 8.26 7.03 8.40
C ILE A 260 8.75 8.35 7.79
N GLN A 261 9.58 9.10 8.52
CA GLN A 261 10.20 10.34 8.04
C GLN A 261 11.05 10.09 6.78
N ARG A 262 11.87 9.04 6.79
CA ARG A 262 12.65 8.65 5.61
C ARG A 262 11.74 8.32 4.43
N ALA A 263 10.66 7.57 4.64
CA ALA A 263 9.71 7.24 3.57
C ALA A 263 9.14 8.50 2.93
N PHE A 264 8.66 9.46 3.74
CA PHE A 264 8.20 10.75 3.25
C PHE A 264 9.28 11.51 2.45
N LEU A 265 10.50 11.60 2.95
CA LEU A 265 11.58 12.35 2.28
C LEU A 265 12.02 11.69 0.97
N VAL A 266 11.94 10.37 0.87
CA VAL A 266 12.15 9.64 -0.39
C VAL A 266 11.06 9.99 -1.41
N ASP A 267 9.80 10.03 -0.97
CA ASP A 267 8.67 10.41 -1.83
C ASP A 267 8.74 11.88 -2.23
N TRP A 268 9.12 12.76 -1.30
CA TRP A 268 9.36 14.19 -1.60
C TRP A 268 10.44 14.36 -2.67
N TYR A 269 11.59 13.69 -2.50
CA TYR A 269 12.65 13.70 -3.52
C TYR A 269 12.18 13.12 -4.85
N PHE A 270 11.35 12.07 -4.82
CA PHE A 270 10.79 11.49 -6.03
C PHE A 270 9.96 12.51 -6.83
N VAL A 271 9.17 13.35 -6.15
CA VAL A 271 8.23 14.29 -6.78
C VAL A 271 8.92 15.55 -7.27
N CYS A 272 9.76 16.20 -6.46
CA CYS A 272 10.29 17.53 -6.74
C CYS A 272 11.83 17.58 -6.89
N ARG A 273 12.52 16.44 -6.75
CA ARG A 273 13.99 16.32 -6.85
C ARG A 273 14.76 17.15 -5.82
N GLU A 274 14.11 17.59 -4.77
CA GLU A 274 14.73 18.28 -3.64
C GLU A 274 15.26 17.26 -2.62
N LEU A 275 16.58 17.20 -2.45
CA LEU A 275 17.23 16.33 -1.46
C LEU A 275 17.22 17.02 -0.09
N ILE A 276 16.44 16.46 0.82
CA ILE A 276 16.32 16.94 2.20
C ILE A 276 16.95 15.88 3.13
N ASN A 277 18.00 16.24 3.85
CA ASN A 277 18.71 15.35 4.76
C ASN A 277 19.12 16.03 6.07
N ASP A 278 18.41 17.09 6.46
CA ASP A 278 18.70 17.86 7.67
C ASP A 278 18.46 17.02 8.94
N ARG A 279 19.36 17.17 9.93
CA ARG A 279 19.26 16.48 11.22
C ARG A 279 18.01 16.89 12.03
N ARG A 280 17.49 18.09 11.84
CA ARG A 280 16.30 18.59 12.56
C ARG A 280 15.07 17.69 12.39
N TYR A 281 14.98 16.96 11.26
CA TYR A 281 13.88 16.02 10.99
C TYR A 281 14.00 14.69 11.77
N TYR A 282 15.10 14.50 12.47
CA TYR A 282 15.43 13.30 13.25
C TYR A 282 15.86 13.69 14.69
N PRO A 283 14.95 14.32 15.46
CA PRO A 283 15.26 14.70 16.83
C PRO A 283 15.45 13.45 17.70
N PRO A 284 16.19 13.53 18.82
CA PRO A 284 16.36 12.40 19.73
C PRO A 284 15.01 11.84 20.22
N VAL A 285 14.93 10.52 20.34
CA VAL A 285 13.75 9.83 20.89
C VAL A 285 13.59 10.17 22.36
N ASP A 286 12.35 10.34 22.82
CA ASP A 286 12.06 10.53 24.24
C ASP A 286 12.44 9.27 25.02
N LYS A 287 13.38 9.42 25.96
CA LYS A 287 13.89 8.32 26.81
C LYS A 287 12.83 7.70 27.72
N LYS A 288 11.66 8.33 27.86
CA LYS A 288 10.54 7.74 28.60
C LYS A 288 9.88 6.58 27.87
N ILE A 289 10.09 6.47 26.54
CA ILE A 289 9.59 5.37 25.73
C ILE A 289 10.59 4.22 25.87
N SER A 290 10.27 3.22 26.67
CA SER A 290 11.10 2.03 26.90
C SER A 290 10.18 0.81 27.07
N ASN A 291 9.74 0.20 25.97
CA ASN A 291 8.73 -0.86 25.98
C ASN A 291 9.05 -2.06 25.09
N ASN A 292 10.24 -2.12 24.49
CA ASN A 292 10.67 -3.20 23.59
C ASN A 292 9.70 -3.48 22.39
N CYS A 293 8.86 -2.52 22.00
CA CYS A 293 8.01 -2.68 20.83
C CYS A 293 8.85 -2.58 19.55
N LEU A 294 9.34 -3.72 19.09
CA LEU A 294 10.22 -3.82 17.94
C LEU A 294 9.43 -3.66 16.63
N THR A 295 9.77 -2.65 15.85
CA THR A 295 9.02 -2.24 14.66
C THR A 295 9.93 -2.01 13.47
N GLN A 296 9.53 -2.48 12.28
CA GLN A 296 10.11 -2.09 10.99
C GLN A 296 9.03 -1.43 10.12
N ILE A 297 9.32 -0.26 9.57
CA ILE A 297 8.49 0.37 8.54
C ILE A 297 9.02 -0.06 7.19
N VAL A 298 8.21 -0.82 6.46
CA VAL A 298 8.56 -1.36 5.14
C VAL A 298 7.75 -0.63 4.09
N THR A 299 8.45 -0.11 3.10
CA THR A 299 7.81 0.52 1.93
C THR A 299 7.96 -0.39 0.72
N SER A 300 7.00 -0.37 -0.19
CA SER A 300 7.15 -0.97 -1.52
C SER A 300 6.81 0.04 -2.61
N SER A 301 7.30 -0.21 -3.82
CA SER A 301 7.01 0.63 -4.97
C SER A 301 7.18 -0.15 -6.27
N PRO A 302 6.54 0.28 -7.37
CA PRO A 302 6.71 -0.35 -8.68
C PRO A 302 8.12 -0.20 -9.26
N VAL A 303 8.93 0.71 -8.70
CA VAL A 303 10.32 0.95 -9.10
C VAL A 303 11.34 0.26 -8.18
N SER A 304 10.89 -0.37 -7.10
CA SER A 304 11.75 -1.22 -6.26
C SER A 304 12.15 -2.48 -7.01
N PRO A 305 13.39 -2.99 -6.85
CA PRO A 305 13.83 -4.24 -7.50
C PRO A 305 12.98 -5.45 -7.10
N TRP A 306 12.37 -5.41 -5.92
CA TRP A 306 11.62 -6.49 -5.30
C TRP A 306 10.25 -6.00 -4.83
N PRO A 307 9.23 -6.88 -4.81
CA PRO A 307 7.93 -6.59 -4.19
C PRO A 307 8.02 -6.78 -2.66
N ASP A 308 8.61 -5.80 -1.99
CA ASP A 308 9.12 -5.93 -0.61
C ASP A 308 8.05 -6.39 0.39
N ILE A 309 6.89 -5.71 0.43
CA ILE A 309 5.79 -6.06 1.35
C ILE A 309 5.19 -7.41 1.00
N MET A 310 5.00 -7.72 -0.29
CA MET A 310 4.49 -9.02 -0.74
C MET A 310 5.38 -10.17 -0.26
N GLN A 311 6.70 -10.05 -0.41
CA GLN A 311 7.63 -11.08 0.05
C GLN A 311 7.59 -11.24 1.57
N GLY A 312 7.36 -10.15 2.31
CA GLY A 312 7.11 -10.19 3.74
C GLY A 312 5.86 -10.98 4.09
N TYR A 313 4.75 -10.73 3.42
CA TYR A 313 3.49 -11.48 3.59
C TYR A 313 3.68 -12.97 3.31
N VAL A 314 4.25 -13.31 2.13
CA VAL A 314 4.56 -14.70 1.77
C VAL A 314 5.40 -15.38 2.85
N ARG A 315 6.45 -14.70 3.33
CA ARG A 315 7.33 -15.25 4.37
C ARG A 315 6.59 -15.47 5.69
N ILE A 316 5.74 -14.53 6.12
CA ILE A 316 4.96 -14.67 7.37
C ILE A 316 3.98 -15.82 7.26
N ILE A 317 3.26 -15.94 6.14
CA ILE A 317 2.26 -17.00 5.93
C ILE A 317 2.93 -18.37 5.92
N LEU A 318 4.04 -18.57 5.20
CA LEU A 318 4.74 -19.84 5.08
C LEU A 318 5.49 -20.25 6.35
N GLN A 319 5.84 -19.32 7.24
CA GLN A 319 6.50 -19.64 8.52
C GLN A 319 5.54 -19.79 9.70
N ALA A 320 4.24 -19.59 9.47
CA ALA A 320 3.24 -19.78 10.51
C ALA A 320 3.09 -21.24 10.90
N HIS A 321 2.92 -21.50 12.19
CA HIS A 321 2.76 -22.84 12.74
C HIS A 321 1.37 -23.09 13.32
N ARG A 322 0.71 -22.04 13.86
CA ARG A 322 -0.59 -22.15 14.51
C ARG A 322 -1.68 -21.47 13.71
N TYR A 323 -1.46 -20.20 13.37
CA TYR A 323 -2.47 -19.43 12.67
C TYR A 323 -1.91 -18.22 11.92
N VAL A 324 -2.63 -17.79 10.88
CA VAL A 324 -2.49 -16.49 10.21
C VAL A 324 -3.89 -15.90 9.99
N TYR A 325 -4.14 -14.71 10.52
CA TYR A 325 -5.38 -13.97 10.32
C TYR A 325 -5.10 -12.70 9.55
N MET A 326 -5.92 -12.42 8.55
CA MET A 326 -5.74 -11.30 7.63
C MET A 326 -7.05 -10.58 7.38
N GLU A 327 -6.99 -9.24 7.32
CA GLU A 327 -8.08 -8.38 6.85
C GLU A 327 -7.64 -7.61 5.62
N SER A 328 -8.47 -7.54 4.62
CA SER A 328 -8.26 -6.73 3.42
C SER A 328 -9.58 -6.35 2.77
N PRO A 329 -9.75 -5.08 2.32
CA PRO A 329 -10.96 -4.68 1.60
C PRO A 329 -11.12 -5.37 0.26
N TYR A 330 -10.00 -5.76 -0.35
CA TYR A 330 -9.94 -6.40 -1.66
C TYR A 330 -9.11 -7.67 -1.56
N PHE A 331 -9.56 -8.71 -2.26
CA PHE A 331 -8.83 -9.97 -2.35
C PHE A 331 -8.64 -10.36 -3.82
N LEU A 332 -7.60 -9.79 -4.42
CA LEU A 332 -7.15 -10.05 -5.80
C LEU A 332 -5.67 -10.45 -5.75
N PRO A 333 -5.33 -11.55 -5.03
CA PRO A 333 -3.97 -11.86 -4.66
C PRO A 333 -3.10 -12.13 -5.89
N THR A 334 -1.80 -11.87 -5.73
CA THR A 334 -0.79 -12.40 -6.64
C THR A 334 -0.60 -13.89 -6.40
N GLU A 335 -0.14 -14.63 -7.41
CA GLU A 335 0.08 -16.09 -7.29
C GLU A 335 0.98 -16.49 -6.09
N PRO A 336 2.09 -15.80 -5.78
CA PRO A 336 2.89 -16.14 -4.60
C PRO A 336 2.11 -16.07 -3.28
N VAL A 337 1.24 -15.08 -3.11
CA VAL A 337 0.44 -14.93 -1.88
C VAL A 337 -0.65 -16.01 -1.83
N LEU A 338 -1.32 -16.25 -2.94
CA LEU A 338 -2.34 -17.29 -3.08
C LEU A 338 -1.75 -18.68 -2.79
N PHE A 339 -0.60 -18.98 -3.38
CA PHE A 339 0.16 -20.21 -3.13
C PHE A 339 0.52 -20.37 -1.64
N ALA A 340 1.04 -19.30 -1.02
CA ALA A 340 1.41 -19.34 0.40
C ALA A 340 0.21 -19.61 1.31
N MET A 341 -0.94 -18.97 1.06
CA MET A 341 -2.16 -19.18 1.84
C MET A 341 -2.68 -20.61 1.73
N ARG A 342 -2.76 -21.14 0.50
CA ARG A 342 -3.17 -22.53 0.26
C ARG A 342 -2.22 -23.52 0.93
N THR A 343 -0.92 -23.33 0.76
CA THR A 343 0.10 -24.20 1.36
C THR A 343 0.01 -24.23 2.88
N ALA A 344 -0.15 -23.06 3.53
CA ALA A 344 -0.28 -22.98 4.96
C ALA A 344 -1.57 -23.67 5.47
N ALA A 345 -2.70 -23.43 4.81
CA ALA A 345 -3.97 -24.07 5.17
C ALA A 345 -3.93 -25.59 5.00
N LEU A 346 -3.43 -26.10 3.88
CA LEU A 346 -3.24 -27.52 3.62
C LEU A 346 -2.26 -28.18 4.59
N ALA A 347 -1.31 -27.42 5.14
CA ALA A 347 -0.38 -27.86 6.18
C ALA A 347 -1.01 -27.85 7.60
N GLY A 348 -2.29 -27.50 7.74
CA GLY A 348 -3.02 -27.49 9.02
C GLY A 348 -2.91 -26.19 9.83
N VAL A 349 -2.39 -25.12 9.25
CA VAL A 349 -2.39 -23.79 9.88
C VAL A 349 -3.81 -23.20 9.81
N ASP A 350 -4.32 -22.60 10.89
CA ASP A 350 -5.62 -21.90 10.90
C ASP A 350 -5.48 -20.57 10.14
N VAL A 351 -5.71 -20.61 8.83
CA VAL A 351 -5.66 -19.42 7.96
C VAL A 351 -7.05 -18.80 7.87
N ARG A 352 -7.18 -17.54 8.31
CA ARG A 352 -8.44 -16.77 8.23
C ARG A 352 -8.26 -15.53 7.39
N LEU A 353 -9.19 -15.30 6.50
CA LEU A 353 -9.28 -14.10 5.68
C LEU A 353 -10.61 -13.40 5.91
N MET A 354 -10.56 -12.12 6.25
CA MET A 354 -11.75 -11.28 6.35
C MET A 354 -11.78 -10.29 5.19
N VAL A 355 -12.92 -10.24 4.51
CA VAL A 355 -13.21 -9.27 3.44
C VAL A 355 -14.60 -8.67 3.67
N PRO A 356 -14.90 -7.46 3.17
CA PRO A 356 -16.25 -6.91 3.29
C PRO A 356 -17.23 -7.75 2.46
N ARG A 357 -18.44 -7.95 3.00
CA ARG A 357 -19.53 -8.65 2.28
C ARG A 357 -19.97 -7.90 1.04
N ARG A 358 -19.96 -6.55 1.10
CA ARG A 358 -20.28 -5.66 -0.02
C ARG A 358 -19.09 -4.74 -0.28
N GLY A 359 -18.54 -4.84 -1.48
CA GLY A 359 -17.46 -3.97 -1.92
C GLY A 359 -17.97 -2.56 -2.27
N ASP A 360 -17.06 -1.61 -2.32
CA ASP A 360 -17.30 -0.25 -2.84
C ASP A 360 -17.30 -0.20 -4.38
N ALA A 361 -16.62 -1.17 -5.03
CA ALA A 361 -16.53 -1.33 -6.48
C ALA A 361 -16.98 -2.73 -6.93
N LYS A 362 -18.07 -2.79 -7.71
CA LYS A 362 -18.68 -4.07 -8.14
C LYS A 362 -17.72 -4.98 -8.92
N LEU A 363 -16.88 -4.42 -9.81
CA LEU A 363 -15.93 -5.22 -10.59
C LEU A 363 -14.90 -5.90 -9.68
N VAL A 364 -14.37 -5.19 -8.69
CA VAL A 364 -13.43 -5.72 -7.71
C VAL A 364 -14.09 -6.81 -6.86
N GLU A 365 -15.34 -6.61 -6.45
CA GLU A 365 -16.12 -7.60 -5.70
C GLU A 365 -16.31 -8.89 -6.51
N TRP A 366 -16.67 -8.80 -7.79
CA TRP A 366 -16.83 -9.97 -8.65
C TRP A 366 -15.52 -10.72 -8.88
N ALA A 367 -14.42 -10.01 -9.15
CA ALA A 367 -13.12 -10.64 -9.29
C ALA A 367 -12.67 -11.32 -7.98
N SER A 368 -12.84 -10.66 -6.82
CA SER A 368 -12.52 -11.24 -5.51
C SER A 368 -13.23 -12.57 -5.27
N ARG A 369 -14.52 -12.67 -5.59
CA ARG A 369 -15.33 -13.88 -5.37
C ARG A 369 -14.75 -15.12 -6.07
N SER A 370 -14.13 -14.97 -7.24
CA SER A 370 -13.52 -16.08 -7.95
C SER A 370 -12.27 -16.63 -7.24
N TYR A 371 -11.53 -15.76 -6.53
CA TYR A 371 -10.36 -16.17 -5.74
C TYR A 371 -10.75 -16.77 -4.38
N LEU A 372 -11.84 -16.26 -3.76
CA LEU A 372 -12.31 -16.77 -2.46
C LEU A 372 -12.65 -18.26 -2.52
N MET A 373 -13.27 -18.71 -3.62
CA MET A 373 -13.59 -20.12 -3.81
C MET A 373 -12.34 -20.99 -3.76
N GLU A 374 -11.27 -20.56 -4.42
CA GLU A 374 -10.01 -21.30 -4.52
C GLU A 374 -9.27 -21.43 -3.16
N VAL A 375 -9.34 -20.42 -2.30
CA VAL A 375 -8.72 -20.50 -0.97
C VAL A 375 -9.57 -21.32 0.01
N ILE A 376 -10.90 -21.28 -0.12
CA ILE A 376 -11.80 -22.11 0.71
C ILE A 376 -11.59 -23.60 0.40
N GLU A 377 -11.40 -23.98 -0.85
CA GLU A 377 -11.06 -25.36 -1.26
C GLU A 377 -9.79 -25.87 -0.58
N ALA A 378 -8.85 -24.98 -0.28
CA ALA A 378 -7.63 -25.33 0.44
C ALA A 378 -7.79 -25.33 1.97
N GLY A 379 -8.96 -24.99 2.52
CA GLY A 379 -9.25 -24.94 3.94
C GLY A 379 -9.09 -23.58 4.61
N VAL A 380 -8.91 -22.49 3.85
CA VAL A 380 -8.91 -21.14 4.40
C VAL A 380 -10.33 -20.76 4.83
N LYS A 381 -10.49 -20.27 6.07
CA LYS A 381 -11.77 -19.76 6.58
C LYS A 381 -11.97 -18.32 6.14
N VAL A 382 -12.97 -18.08 5.32
CA VAL A 382 -13.31 -16.75 4.81
C VAL A 382 -14.44 -16.14 5.65
N TYR A 383 -14.21 -14.94 6.16
CA TYR A 383 -15.17 -14.16 6.92
C TYR A 383 -15.66 -12.97 6.09
N LEU A 384 -16.98 -12.88 5.88
CA LEU A 384 -17.60 -11.75 5.18
C LEU A 384 -18.09 -10.75 6.22
N TYR A 385 -17.41 -9.61 6.35
CA TYR A 385 -17.77 -8.55 7.29
C TYR A 385 -19.09 -7.89 6.89
N GLU A 386 -20.06 -7.80 7.82
CA GLU A 386 -21.44 -7.36 7.54
C GLU A 386 -21.75 -5.95 8.04
N ASP A 387 -21.02 -5.45 9.04
CA ASP A 387 -21.28 -4.15 9.69
C ASP A 387 -20.70 -2.96 8.90
N GLY A 388 -20.82 -3.00 7.57
CA GLY A 388 -20.34 -1.96 6.67
C GLY A 388 -19.18 -2.39 5.78
N PHE A 389 -18.33 -1.43 5.40
CA PHE A 389 -17.16 -1.66 4.56
C PHE A 389 -15.89 -1.71 5.41
N ASN A 390 -15.41 -2.92 5.68
CA ASN A 390 -14.12 -3.08 6.35
C ASN A 390 -12.98 -2.82 5.35
N HIS A 391 -12.32 -1.68 5.52
CA HIS A 391 -11.20 -1.25 4.70
C HIS A 391 -9.84 -1.45 5.40
N SER A 392 -9.78 -2.20 6.50
CA SER A 392 -8.53 -2.47 7.23
C SER A 392 -7.59 -3.38 6.46
N LYS A 393 -6.31 -3.19 6.68
CA LYS A 393 -5.23 -4.01 6.13
C LYS A 393 -4.38 -4.49 7.30
N LEU A 394 -4.83 -5.61 7.87
CA LEU A 394 -4.21 -6.22 9.04
C LEU A 394 -3.69 -7.61 8.73
N LEU A 395 -2.59 -7.97 9.36
CA LEU A 395 -2.08 -9.32 9.38
C LEU A 395 -1.57 -9.63 10.78
N VAL A 396 -1.89 -10.82 11.30
CA VAL A 396 -1.32 -11.33 12.56
C VAL A 396 -1.04 -12.82 12.46
N SER A 397 0.08 -13.25 13.02
CA SER A 397 0.51 -14.65 13.00
C SER A 397 1.15 -15.06 14.33
N ASP A 398 0.72 -16.21 14.85
CA ASP A 398 1.35 -16.98 15.95
C ASP A 398 1.63 -16.19 17.23
N ASP A 399 0.83 -15.19 17.55
CA ASP A 399 1.02 -14.25 18.68
C ASP A 399 2.41 -13.57 18.70
N ASN A 400 3.07 -13.45 17.54
CA ASN A 400 4.42 -12.93 17.47
C ASN A 400 4.67 -11.90 16.37
N LEU A 401 4.01 -12.04 15.24
CA LEU A 401 4.17 -11.15 14.10
C LEU A 401 2.85 -10.46 13.79
N SER A 402 2.91 -9.18 13.50
CA SER A 402 1.73 -8.46 13.03
C SER A 402 2.11 -7.32 12.10
N SER A 403 1.16 -6.90 11.27
CA SER A 403 1.32 -5.77 10.34
C SER A 403 0.03 -4.97 10.23
N CYS A 404 0.19 -3.67 10.11
CA CYS A 404 -0.85 -2.72 9.74
C CYS A 404 -0.27 -1.67 8.80
N GLY A 405 -1.02 -1.28 7.77
CA GLY A 405 -0.51 -0.30 6.81
C GLY A 405 -1.50 0.05 5.71
N SER A 406 -0.98 0.42 4.57
CA SER A 406 -1.77 0.83 3.41
C SER A 406 -2.02 -0.30 2.39
N THR A 407 -1.29 -1.43 2.49
CA THR A 407 -1.23 -2.47 1.47
C THR A 407 -2.41 -3.43 1.53
N ASN A 408 -3.25 -3.45 0.51
CA ASN A 408 -4.29 -4.46 0.32
C ASN A 408 -3.68 -5.80 -0.13
N ILE A 409 -4.45 -6.89 0.01
CA ILE A 409 -4.10 -8.19 -0.60
C ILE A 409 -4.61 -8.18 -2.05
N ASP A 410 -4.02 -7.31 -2.88
CA ASP A 410 -4.33 -7.23 -4.29
C ASP A 410 -3.08 -7.01 -5.15
N PHE A 411 -3.23 -7.28 -6.46
CA PHE A 411 -2.15 -7.17 -7.41
C PHE A 411 -1.58 -5.75 -7.48
N ARG A 412 -2.45 -4.72 -7.42
CA ARG A 412 -2.02 -3.32 -7.51
C ARG A 412 -1.16 -2.91 -6.32
N SER A 413 -1.58 -3.25 -5.12
CA SER A 413 -0.82 -2.92 -3.91
C SER A 413 0.54 -3.62 -3.88
N PHE A 414 0.63 -4.86 -4.35
CA PHE A 414 1.89 -5.60 -4.35
C PHE A 414 2.85 -5.24 -5.49
N GLU A 415 2.33 -4.82 -6.66
CA GLU A 415 3.15 -4.65 -7.87
C GLU A 415 3.18 -3.22 -8.40
N ASN A 416 2.11 -2.43 -8.25
CA ASN A 416 1.91 -1.19 -8.98
C ASN A 416 1.85 0.06 -8.11
N ASN A 417 1.53 -0.07 -6.82
CA ASN A 417 1.41 1.07 -5.93
C ASN A 417 2.68 1.32 -5.10
N PHE A 418 2.84 2.56 -4.68
CA PHE A 418 3.70 2.90 -3.56
C PHE A 418 2.92 2.65 -2.27
N GLU A 419 3.39 1.73 -1.45
CA GLU A 419 2.74 1.30 -0.21
C GLU A 419 3.68 1.43 0.99
N ALA A 420 3.11 1.42 2.19
CA ALA A 420 3.88 1.41 3.44
C ALA A 420 3.14 0.64 4.53
N ASN A 421 3.84 -0.29 5.18
CA ASN A 421 3.32 -1.05 6.31
C ASN A 421 4.29 -0.97 7.50
N ALA A 422 3.71 -0.92 8.70
CA ALA A 422 4.43 -1.20 9.93
C ALA A 422 4.35 -2.70 10.23
N PHE A 423 5.51 -3.32 10.45
CA PHE A 423 5.63 -4.71 10.90
C PHE A 423 6.12 -4.73 12.33
N PHE A 424 5.43 -5.45 13.18
CA PHE A 424 5.72 -5.56 14.61
C PHE A 424 6.17 -6.97 14.95
N PHE A 425 7.17 -7.05 15.81
CA PHE A 425 7.79 -8.30 16.25
C PHE A 425 7.65 -8.45 17.76
N GLY A 426 6.91 -9.43 18.18
CA GLY A 426 6.64 -9.71 19.59
C GLY A 426 5.16 -9.76 19.93
N GLU A 427 4.88 -10.32 21.08
CA GLU A 427 3.55 -10.69 21.54
C GLU A 427 2.62 -9.49 21.76
N GLY A 428 3.14 -8.38 22.31
CA GLY A 428 2.32 -7.24 22.71
C GLY A 428 1.46 -6.68 21.59
N MET A 429 2.04 -6.36 20.43
CA MET A 429 1.28 -5.86 19.28
C MET A 429 0.51 -6.96 18.56
N ALA A 430 1.06 -8.18 18.48
CA ALA A 430 0.37 -9.30 17.86
C ALA A 430 -0.96 -9.61 18.56
N LEU A 431 -0.98 -9.64 19.89
CA LEU A 431 -2.22 -9.86 20.66
C LEU A 431 -3.21 -8.71 20.53
N ARG A 432 -2.75 -7.47 20.41
CA ARG A 432 -3.63 -6.32 20.19
C ARG A 432 -4.32 -6.41 18.83
N ILE A 433 -3.58 -6.70 17.76
CA ILE A 433 -4.12 -6.86 16.40
C ILE A 433 -5.01 -8.10 16.31
N LYS A 434 -4.64 -9.20 16.95
CA LYS A 434 -5.48 -10.41 17.04
C LYS A 434 -6.85 -10.12 17.68
N ARG A 435 -6.87 -9.36 18.79
CA ARG A 435 -8.13 -8.97 19.43
C ARG A 435 -9.03 -8.13 18.51
N ILE A 436 -8.44 -7.25 17.72
CA ILE A 436 -9.17 -6.48 16.73
C ILE A 436 -9.80 -7.40 15.68
N PHE A 437 -8.99 -8.30 15.10
CA PHE A 437 -9.49 -9.28 14.13
C PHE A 437 -10.65 -10.11 14.69
N LEU A 438 -10.52 -10.60 15.93
CA LEU A 438 -11.56 -11.43 16.56
C LEU A 438 -12.84 -10.63 16.85
N ALA A 439 -12.73 -9.36 17.25
CA ALA A 439 -13.88 -8.48 17.42
C ALA A 439 -14.61 -8.19 16.10
N ASP A 440 -13.85 -7.97 15.01
CA ASP A 440 -14.42 -7.79 13.67
C ASP A 440 -15.00 -9.12 13.13
N GLN A 441 -14.43 -10.26 13.52
CA GLN A 441 -14.96 -11.60 13.18
C GLN A 441 -16.34 -11.85 13.79
N GLU A 442 -16.63 -11.36 15.00
CA GLU A 442 -17.97 -11.46 15.62
C GLU A 442 -19.05 -10.73 14.79
N ARG A 443 -18.65 -9.77 13.95
CA ARG A 443 -19.52 -9.00 13.03
C ARG A 443 -19.48 -9.55 11.60
N SER A 444 -19.02 -10.77 11.43
CA SER A 444 -18.78 -11.38 10.12
C SER A 444 -19.50 -12.72 10.01
N VAL A 445 -19.83 -13.11 8.80
CA VAL A 445 -20.35 -14.45 8.49
C VAL A 445 -19.23 -15.31 7.96
N LEU A 446 -19.03 -16.48 8.57
CA LEU A 446 -18.10 -17.50 8.09
C LEU A 446 -18.64 -18.15 6.81
N VAL A 447 -17.79 -18.22 5.80
CA VAL A 447 -18.00 -18.98 4.57
C VAL A 447 -16.82 -19.94 4.42
N ASP A 448 -17.04 -21.19 4.80
CA ASP A 448 -16.05 -22.28 4.76
C ASP A 448 -16.46 -23.42 3.80
N ASP A 449 -17.64 -23.28 3.15
CA ASP A 449 -18.14 -24.21 2.16
C ASP A 449 -18.18 -23.58 0.75
N VAL A 450 -17.53 -24.25 -0.17
CA VAL A 450 -17.52 -23.90 -1.60
C VAL A 450 -18.94 -23.87 -2.18
N ALA A 451 -19.87 -24.66 -1.64
CA ALA A 451 -21.27 -24.68 -2.06
C ALA A 451 -21.92 -23.28 -2.02
N TYR A 452 -21.49 -22.40 -1.11
CA TYR A 452 -21.93 -21.01 -1.07
C TYR A 452 -21.70 -20.28 -2.40
N PHE A 453 -20.58 -20.57 -3.08
CA PHE A 453 -20.21 -19.94 -4.35
C PHE A 453 -20.70 -20.73 -5.57
N ILE A 454 -20.78 -22.07 -5.50
CA ILE A 454 -21.19 -22.94 -6.62
C ILE A 454 -22.69 -22.77 -6.94
N LYS A 455 -23.55 -22.53 -5.96
CA LYS A 455 -25.00 -22.34 -6.13
C LYS A 455 -25.37 -21.14 -7.00
N ARG A 456 -24.41 -20.30 -7.40
CA ARG A 456 -24.64 -19.14 -8.27
C ARG A 456 -24.83 -19.57 -9.74
N PRO A 457 -25.65 -18.82 -10.52
CA PRO A 457 -25.87 -19.12 -11.93
C PRO A 457 -24.57 -19.22 -12.75
N PHE A 458 -24.54 -20.12 -13.71
CA PHE A 458 -23.37 -20.35 -14.58
C PHE A 458 -22.83 -19.06 -15.23
N PHE A 459 -23.71 -18.22 -15.79
CA PHE A 459 -23.31 -16.96 -16.43
C PHE A 459 -22.69 -15.96 -15.45
N GLN A 460 -23.13 -15.93 -14.20
CA GLN A 460 -22.50 -15.09 -13.18
C GLN A 460 -21.09 -15.57 -12.87
N ARG A 461 -20.90 -16.87 -12.69
CA ARG A 461 -19.59 -17.48 -12.44
C ARG A 461 -18.63 -17.26 -13.62
N LEU A 462 -19.13 -17.42 -14.86
CA LEU A 462 -18.34 -17.14 -16.08
C LEU A 462 -17.91 -15.68 -16.13
N PHE A 463 -18.83 -14.75 -15.82
CA PHE A 463 -18.53 -13.32 -15.81
C PHE A 463 -17.49 -12.97 -14.72
N GLU A 464 -17.63 -13.52 -13.51
CA GLU A 464 -16.65 -13.36 -12.44
C GLU A 464 -15.25 -13.87 -12.85
N SER A 465 -15.20 -14.99 -13.55
CA SER A 465 -13.94 -15.54 -14.10
C SER A 465 -13.35 -14.66 -15.20
N LEU A 466 -14.17 -14.04 -16.04
CA LEU A 466 -13.72 -13.07 -17.04
C LEU A 466 -13.18 -11.80 -16.37
N VAL A 467 -13.86 -11.28 -15.34
CA VAL A 467 -13.41 -10.10 -14.60
C VAL A 467 -12.12 -10.39 -13.84
N ARG A 468 -11.89 -11.63 -13.38
CA ARG A 468 -10.60 -12.08 -12.80
C ARG A 468 -9.42 -11.80 -13.71
N LEU A 469 -9.57 -11.91 -15.04
CA LEU A 469 -8.50 -11.61 -16.00
C LEU A 469 -8.05 -10.13 -15.93
N LEU A 470 -8.93 -9.26 -15.44
CA LEU A 470 -8.63 -7.83 -15.24
C LEU A 470 -7.97 -7.53 -13.90
N SER A 471 -7.73 -8.52 -13.02
CA SER A 471 -7.14 -8.32 -11.69
C SER A 471 -5.84 -7.49 -11.70
N PRO A 472 -4.94 -7.60 -12.69
CA PRO A 472 -3.75 -6.75 -12.76
C PRO A 472 -4.04 -5.26 -13.04
N LEU A 473 -5.27 -4.92 -13.47
CA LEU A 473 -5.73 -3.57 -13.80
C LEU A 473 -6.66 -2.98 -12.72
N LEU A 474 -7.31 -3.87 -11.94
CA LEU A 474 -8.22 -3.53 -10.83
C LEU A 474 -7.46 -3.30 -9.53
#